data_bbf6b813c373c3b646f7308350a6cb69
#
_entry.id   bbf6b813c373c3b646f7308350a6cb69
#
_cell.length_a   1.000
_cell.length_b   1.000
_cell.length_c   1.000
_cell.angle_alpha   90.00
_cell.angle_beta   90.00
_cell.angle_gamma   90.00
#
_symmetry.space_group_name_H-M   'P 1'
#
loop_
_entity.id
_entity.type
_entity.pdbx_description
1 polymer ?
#
loop_
_entity_poly.entity_id
_entity_poly.type
_entity_poly.pdbx_seq_one_letter_code
_entity_poly.pdbx_strand_id
1 'polypeptide(L)'
;MLKVDARGDACPLPVVKAKKAISELKGTGEVEVLVDNEIAVQNLTKMAQQKGYQYSAEKLAEQEYRVLFTVGSAAAAPTEEVPVCAPDLRTDTVVAVSSDKMGAGSEELGRALLKAFVFALTQQDKLPKTILFYNGGAALTCEGSPMLEDLKVLEAQGVEIMTCGTCLNFYGLTEKLAVGSVTNMYAIVEKLTQAGNVVKP
;
A
#
# COMPACT_ATOMS: atom_id res chain seq x y z
N MET A 1 -23.30 -7.63 -11.23
CA MET A 1 -22.25 -8.54 -10.77
C MET A 1 -21.00 -8.33 -11.59
N LEU A 2 -19.90 -7.91 -10.98
CA LEU A 2 -18.59 -7.79 -11.63
C LEU A 2 -17.78 -9.04 -11.34
N LYS A 3 -17.04 -9.52 -12.35
CA LYS A 3 -16.15 -10.71 -12.20
C LYS A 3 -14.72 -10.29 -12.31
N VAL A 4 -13.90 -10.75 -11.36
CA VAL A 4 -12.46 -10.49 -11.27
C VAL A 4 -11.72 -11.81 -11.28
N ASP A 5 -10.85 -12.00 -12.25
CA ASP A 5 -9.91 -13.12 -12.26
C ASP A 5 -8.57 -12.67 -11.66
N ALA A 6 -8.22 -13.28 -10.53
CA ALA A 6 -7.00 -13.04 -9.79
C ALA A 6 -6.20 -14.34 -9.55
N ARG A 7 -6.45 -15.35 -10.38
CA ARG A 7 -5.67 -16.60 -10.36
C ARG A 7 -4.26 -16.32 -10.89
N GLY A 8 -3.25 -16.88 -10.24
CA GLY A 8 -1.84 -16.62 -10.55
C GLY A 8 -1.29 -15.30 -10.00
N ASP A 9 -2.14 -14.47 -9.37
CA ASP A 9 -1.69 -13.21 -8.79
C ASP A 9 -1.03 -13.42 -7.43
N ALA A 10 0.16 -12.84 -7.24
CA ALA A 10 0.80 -12.77 -5.94
C ALA A 10 0.14 -11.74 -5.02
N CYS A 11 0.22 -11.95 -3.70
CA CYS A 11 -0.18 -10.95 -2.72
C CYS A 11 0.61 -9.62 -2.96
N PRO A 12 -0.05 -8.45 -2.93
CA PRO A 12 -1.45 -8.18 -2.53
C PRO A 12 -2.46 -8.06 -3.70
N LEU A 13 -2.09 -8.41 -4.93
CA LEU A 13 -2.87 -8.16 -6.16
C LEU A 13 -4.34 -8.63 -6.09
N PRO A 14 -4.68 -9.83 -5.58
CA PRO A 14 -6.08 -10.25 -5.49
C PRO A 14 -6.95 -9.28 -4.69
N VAL A 15 -6.44 -8.78 -3.56
CA VAL A 15 -7.14 -7.81 -2.70
C VAL A 15 -7.30 -6.47 -3.39
N VAL A 16 -6.27 -5.99 -4.10
CA VAL A 16 -6.28 -4.73 -4.86
C VAL A 16 -7.31 -4.79 -6.00
N LYS A 17 -7.31 -5.87 -6.77
CA LYS A 17 -8.29 -6.07 -7.86
C LYS A 17 -9.73 -6.11 -7.33
N ALA A 18 -9.95 -6.83 -6.21
CA ALA A 18 -11.25 -6.89 -5.56
C ALA A 18 -11.72 -5.50 -5.10
N LYS A 19 -10.83 -4.73 -4.43
CA LYS A 19 -11.12 -3.37 -3.96
C LYS A 19 -11.49 -2.44 -5.11
N LYS A 20 -10.74 -2.49 -6.22
CA LYS A 20 -11.02 -1.70 -7.43
C LYS A 20 -12.40 -2.05 -8.01
N ALA A 21 -12.71 -3.33 -8.18
CA ALA A 21 -14.00 -3.77 -8.69
C ALA A 21 -15.17 -3.36 -7.77
N ILE A 22 -14.98 -3.42 -6.44
CA ILE A 22 -15.98 -2.93 -5.48
C ILE A 22 -16.20 -1.42 -5.63
N SER A 23 -15.13 -0.63 -5.81
CA SER A 23 -15.25 0.82 -6.02
C SER A 23 -15.96 1.19 -7.32
N GLU A 24 -15.84 0.36 -8.37
CA GLU A 24 -16.51 0.57 -9.66
C GLU A 24 -18.04 0.34 -9.60
N LEU A 25 -18.54 -0.37 -8.57
CA LEU A 25 -19.98 -0.62 -8.40
C LEU A 25 -20.82 0.63 -8.09
N LYS A 26 -20.20 1.75 -7.71
CA LYS A 26 -20.88 3.03 -7.39
C LYS A 26 -22.14 2.89 -6.51
N GLY A 27 -22.12 1.96 -5.55
CA GLY A 27 -23.23 1.73 -4.62
C GLY A 27 -23.43 0.26 -4.26
N THR A 28 -24.58 -0.33 -4.63
CA THR A 28 -24.93 -1.71 -4.29
C THR A 28 -24.61 -2.67 -5.42
N GLY A 29 -24.15 -3.88 -5.12
CA GLY A 29 -23.92 -4.89 -6.14
C GLY A 29 -23.06 -6.05 -5.64
N GLU A 30 -22.71 -6.92 -6.57
CA GLU A 30 -21.92 -8.12 -6.26
C GLU A 30 -20.61 -8.11 -7.06
N VAL A 31 -19.52 -8.53 -6.40
CA VAL A 31 -18.22 -8.78 -7.01
C VAL A 31 -17.80 -10.20 -6.75
N GLU A 32 -17.60 -10.96 -7.82
CA GLU A 32 -17.05 -12.31 -7.79
C GLU A 32 -15.55 -12.26 -8.07
N VAL A 33 -14.75 -12.83 -7.18
CA VAL A 33 -13.29 -12.89 -7.33
C VAL A 33 -12.86 -14.35 -7.36
N LEU A 34 -12.16 -14.74 -8.41
CA LEU A 34 -11.57 -16.07 -8.56
C LEU A 34 -10.10 -16.01 -8.17
N VAL A 35 -9.66 -16.94 -7.31
CA VAL A 35 -8.26 -17.09 -6.87
C VAL A 35 -7.87 -18.57 -6.84
N ASP A 36 -6.57 -18.85 -6.82
CA ASP A 36 -6.01 -20.21 -6.93
C ASP A 36 -5.43 -20.75 -5.62
N ASN A 37 -5.46 -19.99 -4.54
CA ASN A 37 -4.88 -20.41 -3.27
C ASN A 37 -5.68 -19.92 -2.05
N GLU A 38 -5.58 -20.66 -0.94
CA GLU A 38 -6.31 -20.39 0.30
C GLU A 38 -5.86 -19.09 1.00
N ILE A 39 -4.61 -18.69 0.84
CA ILE A 39 -4.08 -17.46 1.44
C ILE A 39 -4.77 -16.25 0.81
N ALA A 40 -4.99 -16.27 -0.51
CA ALA A 40 -5.74 -15.21 -1.19
C ALA A 40 -7.20 -15.16 -0.69
N VAL A 41 -7.85 -16.32 -0.49
CA VAL A 41 -9.20 -16.39 0.11
C VAL A 41 -9.22 -15.74 1.49
N GLN A 42 -8.28 -16.11 2.38
CA GLN A 42 -8.18 -15.54 3.73
C GLN A 42 -7.98 -14.01 3.71
N ASN A 43 -7.13 -13.52 2.80
CA ASN A 43 -6.90 -12.07 2.67
C ASN A 43 -8.13 -11.32 2.18
N LEU A 44 -8.85 -11.88 1.20
CA LEU A 44 -10.11 -11.33 0.69
C LEU A 44 -11.20 -11.31 1.76
N THR A 45 -11.35 -12.39 2.52
CA THR A 45 -12.36 -12.47 3.60
C THR A 45 -12.05 -11.52 4.76
N LYS A 46 -10.76 -11.36 5.13
CA LYS A 46 -10.33 -10.35 6.10
C LYS A 46 -10.66 -8.93 5.62
N MET A 47 -10.41 -8.62 4.35
CA MET A 47 -10.78 -7.32 3.77
C MET A 47 -12.30 -7.10 3.86
N ALA A 48 -13.13 -8.11 3.54
CA ALA A 48 -14.58 -8.01 3.64
C ALA A 48 -15.03 -7.69 5.07
N GLN A 49 -14.49 -8.39 6.06
CA GLN A 49 -14.78 -8.16 7.48
C GLN A 49 -14.41 -6.76 7.92
N GLN A 50 -13.21 -6.27 7.54
CA GLN A 50 -12.74 -4.93 7.89
C GLN A 50 -13.59 -3.81 7.29
N LYS A 51 -14.14 -4.03 6.09
CA LYS A 51 -14.98 -3.05 5.37
C LYS A 51 -16.49 -3.25 5.62
N GLY A 52 -16.89 -4.25 6.41
CA GLY A 52 -18.29 -4.55 6.70
C GLY A 52 -19.09 -5.09 5.52
N TYR A 53 -18.42 -5.67 4.51
CA TYR A 53 -19.09 -6.31 3.39
C TYR A 53 -19.58 -7.71 3.75
N GLN A 54 -20.74 -8.11 3.25
CA GLN A 54 -21.15 -9.52 3.27
C GLN A 54 -20.33 -10.28 2.25
N TYR A 55 -19.92 -11.49 2.59
CA TYR A 55 -19.14 -12.33 1.69
C TYR A 55 -19.48 -13.81 1.84
N SER A 56 -19.25 -14.56 0.78
CA SER A 56 -19.21 -16.02 0.80
C SER A 56 -17.96 -16.50 0.07
N ALA A 57 -17.34 -17.56 0.59
CA ALA A 57 -16.18 -18.18 -0.03
C ALA A 57 -16.49 -19.65 -0.31
N GLU A 58 -16.18 -20.11 -1.51
CA GLU A 58 -16.47 -21.47 -1.97
C GLU A 58 -15.26 -22.04 -2.72
N LYS A 59 -14.95 -23.31 -2.46
CA LYS A 59 -13.93 -24.05 -3.21
C LYS A 59 -14.59 -24.73 -4.41
N LEU A 60 -14.18 -24.35 -5.62
CA LEU A 60 -14.74 -24.87 -6.86
C LEU A 60 -13.96 -26.10 -7.34
N ALA A 61 -12.62 -26.11 -7.17
CA ALA A 61 -11.72 -27.21 -7.54
C ALA A 61 -10.48 -27.22 -6.63
N GLU A 62 -9.54 -28.10 -6.86
CA GLU A 62 -8.36 -28.31 -6.00
C GLU A 62 -7.52 -27.04 -5.84
N GLN A 63 -7.41 -26.23 -6.88
CA GLN A 63 -6.72 -24.92 -6.90
C GLN A 63 -7.61 -23.81 -7.50
N GLU A 64 -8.90 -23.83 -7.20
CA GLU A 64 -9.83 -22.82 -7.68
C GLU A 64 -10.84 -22.50 -6.60
N TYR A 65 -10.84 -21.22 -6.20
CA TYR A 65 -11.71 -20.69 -5.15
C TYR A 65 -12.45 -19.48 -5.68
N ARG A 66 -13.69 -19.34 -5.23
CA ARG A 66 -14.56 -18.21 -5.51
C ARG A 66 -14.84 -17.46 -4.22
N VAL A 67 -14.62 -16.16 -4.22
CA VAL A 67 -15.08 -15.25 -3.15
C VAL A 67 -16.07 -14.28 -3.74
N LEU A 68 -17.29 -14.29 -3.23
CA LEU A 68 -18.36 -13.40 -3.63
C LEU A 68 -18.53 -12.33 -2.55
N PHE A 69 -18.44 -11.05 -2.94
CA PHE A 69 -18.75 -9.91 -2.08
C PHE A 69 -20.12 -9.38 -2.45
N THR A 70 -20.94 -9.13 -1.44
CA THR A 70 -22.21 -8.41 -1.59
C THR A 70 -22.05 -7.06 -0.92
N VAL A 71 -22.02 -6.00 -1.73
CA VAL A 71 -21.98 -4.61 -1.28
C VAL A 71 -23.42 -4.11 -1.20
N GLY A 72 -23.96 -4.02 0.01
CA GLY A 72 -25.33 -3.60 0.24
C GLY A 72 -25.41 -2.18 0.82
N SER A 73 -26.57 -1.56 0.73
CA SER A 73 -26.85 -0.21 1.22
C SER A 73 -27.02 -0.09 2.75
N ALA A 74 -26.51 -1.03 3.53
CA ALA A 74 -26.64 -1.02 4.99
C ALA A 74 -25.27 -0.97 5.64
N ALA A 75 -24.81 0.23 5.88
CA ALA A 75 -23.95 0.76 6.93
C ALA A 75 -23.02 1.87 6.42
N ALA A 76 -23.54 2.80 5.62
CA ALA A 76 -22.92 4.12 5.59
C ALA A 76 -23.61 4.95 6.68
N ALA A 77 -22.94 5.19 7.80
CA ALA A 77 -23.33 6.25 8.70
C ALA A 77 -23.34 7.57 7.92
N PRO A 78 -24.36 8.42 8.06
CA PRO A 78 -24.43 9.67 7.32
C PRO A 78 -23.35 10.61 7.82
N THR A 79 -22.39 10.91 6.97
CA THR A 79 -21.53 12.06 7.16
C THR A 79 -22.21 13.23 6.46
N GLU A 80 -22.62 14.22 7.27
CA GLU A 80 -23.17 15.49 6.81
C GLU A 80 -22.27 16.13 5.75
N GLU A 81 -22.92 16.55 4.64
CA GLU A 81 -22.25 17.31 3.59
C GLU A 81 -21.86 18.71 4.10
N VAL A 82 -20.57 18.89 4.39
CA VAL A 82 -19.95 20.22 4.48
C VAL A 82 -19.27 20.50 3.14
N PRO A 83 -19.28 21.75 2.62
CA PRO A 83 -18.70 22.07 1.33
C PRO A 83 -17.21 21.85 1.31
N VAL A 84 -16.75 20.97 0.44
CA VAL A 84 -15.44 20.33 0.45
C VAL A 84 -14.44 21.12 -0.39
N CYS A 85 -13.46 21.73 0.28
CA CYS A 85 -12.09 21.65 -0.22
C CYS A 85 -11.73 20.16 -0.31
N ALA A 86 -11.11 19.68 -1.39
CA ALA A 86 -10.75 18.29 -1.57
C ALA A 86 -10.12 17.75 -0.29
N PRO A 87 -10.64 16.66 0.31
CA PRO A 87 -10.15 16.19 1.60
C PRO A 87 -8.67 15.80 1.46
N ASP A 88 -7.84 16.28 2.37
CA ASP A 88 -6.47 15.78 2.48
C ASP A 88 -6.55 14.31 2.89
N LEU A 89 -6.38 13.42 1.91
CA LEU A 89 -6.44 11.97 2.10
C LEU A 89 -5.23 11.43 2.86
N ARG A 90 -4.29 12.29 3.24
CA ARG A 90 -3.08 11.92 3.99
C ARG A 90 -3.39 11.81 5.47
N THR A 91 -2.89 10.75 6.08
CA THR A 91 -2.90 10.59 7.54
C THR A 91 -1.67 11.27 8.14
N ASP A 92 -1.71 11.54 9.44
CA ASP A 92 -0.52 11.99 10.19
C ASP A 92 0.43 10.81 10.48
N THR A 93 0.63 9.97 9.47
CA THR A 93 1.49 8.79 9.52
C THR A 93 2.78 9.07 8.76
N VAL A 94 3.90 8.73 9.38
CA VAL A 94 5.23 8.71 8.77
C VAL A 94 5.69 7.27 8.60
N VAL A 95 6.16 6.91 7.42
CA VAL A 95 6.79 5.60 7.15
C VAL A 95 8.30 5.77 7.15
N ALA A 96 9.01 4.98 7.97
CA ALA A 96 10.47 5.05 8.12
C ALA A 96 11.14 3.81 7.55
N VAL A 97 11.74 3.93 6.38
CA VAL A 97 12.40 2.82 5.66
C VAL A 97 13.91 2.91 5.85
N SER A 98 14.45 2.07 6.72
CA SER A 98 15.88 2.06 7.09
C SER A 98 16.71 0.98 6.38
N SER A 99 16.06 0.09 5.63
CA SER A 99 16.70 -1.06 4.98
C SER A 99 16.12 -1.25 3.57
N ASP A 100 16.83 -1.98 2.72
CA ASP A 100 16.35 -2.45 1.41
C ASP A 100 15.47 -3.70 1.51
N LYS A 101 15.21 -4.17 2.73
CA LYS A 101 14.42 -5.37 3.03
C LYS A 101 13.55 -5.19 4.27
N MET A 102 12.42 -5.87 4.30
CA MET A 102 11.49 -5.91 5.43
C MET A 102 11.79 -7.10 6.33
N GLY A 103 12.01 -6.82 7.62
CA GLY A 103 12.32 -7.86 8.61
C GLY A 103 13.75 -8.38 8.56
N ALA A 104 14.09 -9.31 9.47
CA ALA A 104 15.44 -9.83 9.69
C ALA A 104 15.66 -11.28 9.20
N GLY A 105 14.72 -11.83 8.41
CA GLY A 105 14.79 -13.20 7.89
C GLY A 105 15.57 -13.29 6.58
N SER A 106 15.05 -14.08 5.62
CA SER A 106 15.63 -14.22 4.28
C SER A 106 15.71 -12.86 3.58
N GLU A 107 16.85 -12.55 2.98
CA GLU A 107 17.04 -11.30 2.25
C GLU A 107 16.15 -11.20 0.99
N GLU A 108 16.05 -12.31 0.26
CA GLU A 108 15.21 -12.38 -0.95
C GLU A 108 13.74 -12.13 -0.59
N LEU A 109 13.23 -12.83 0.41
CA LEU A 109 11.87 -12.65 0.91
C LEU A 109 11.67 -11.23 1.45
N GLY A 110 12.63 -10.70 2.21
CA GLY A 110 12.56 -9.35 2.77
C GLY A 110 12.46 -8.25 1.71
N ARG A 111 13.21 -8.38 0.60
CA ARG A 111 13.10 -7.45 -0.55
C ARG A 111 11.75 -7.58 -1.25
N ALA A 112 11.25 -8.80 -1.45
CA ALA A 112 9.94 -9.03 -2.04
C ALA A 112 8.81 -8.44 -1.17
N LEU A 113 8.89 -8.62 0.15
CA LEU A 113 7.94 -8.08 1.11
C LEU A 113 7.95 -6.54 1.13
N LEU A 114 9.13 -5.92 1.11
CA LEU A 114 9.23 -4.46 1.10
C LEU A 114 8.67 -3.87 -0.20
N LYS A 115 8.93 -4.49 -1.35
CA LYS A 115 8.32 -4.09 -2.63
C LYS A 115 6.80 -4.19 -2.56
N ALA A 116 6.27 -5.31 -2.06
CA ALA A 116 4.83 -5.49 -1.87
C ALA A 116 4.23 -4.48 -0.88
N PHE A 117 4.96 -4.11 0.16
CA PHE A 117 4.55 -3.08 1.12
C PHE A 117 4.43 -1.71 0.45
N VAL A 118 5.44 -1.26 -0.30
CA VAL A 118 5.40 0.04 -1.03
C VAL A 118 4.26 0.05 -2.04
N PHE A 119 4.11 -1.01 -2.83
CA PHE A 119 2.98 -1.16 -3.74
C PHE A 119 1.63 -1.10 -2.99
N ALA A 120 1.49 -1.80 -1.86
CA ALA A 120 0.26 -1.79 -1.07
C ALA A 120 -0.06 -0.40 -0.52
N LEU A 121 0.94 0.45 -0.22
CA LEU A 121 0.71 1.84 0.17
C LEU A 121 0.01 2.63 -0.94
N THR A 122 0.38 2.43 -2.22
CA THR A 122 -0.27 3.13 -3.35
C THR A 122 -1.76 2.81 -3.49
N GLN A 123 -2.21 1.71 -2.85
CA GLN A 123 -3.58 1.19 -2.95
C GLN A 123 -4.42 1.46 -1.69
N GLN A 124 -3.87 2.23 -0.73
CA GLN A 124 -4.61 2.59 0.47
C GLN A 124 -5.56 3.77 0.21
N ASP A 125 -6.70 3.79 0.91
CA ASP A 125 -7.65 4.93 0.86
C ASP A 125 -7.07 6.17 1.53
N LYS A 126 -6.19 5.96 2.53
CA LYS A 126 -5.49 7.01 3.25
C LYS A 126 -3.99 6.78 3.15
N LEU A 127 -3.29 7.77 2.60
CA LEU A 127 -1.86 7.70 2.38
C LEU A 127 -1.07 8.22 3.58
N PRO A 128 0.18 7.77 3.80
CA PRO A 128 1.06 8.41 4.76
C PRO A 128 1.37 9.85 4.32
N LYS A 129 1.64 10.73 5.27
CA LYS A 129 2.05 12.10 5.00
C LYS A 129 3.47 12.16 4.42
N THR A 130 4.36 11.36 5.00
CA THR A 130 5.79 11.37 4.64
C THR A 130 6.34 9.94 4.64
N ILE A 131 7.23 9.64 3.71
CA ILE A 131 8.05 8.43 3.72
C ILE A 131 9.52 8.86 3.79
N LEU A 132 10.22 8.38 4.82
CA LEU A 132 11.63 8.69 5.09
C LEU A 132 12.50 7.50 4.73
N PHE A 133 13.54 7.74 3.92
CA PHE A 133 14.51 6.73 3.53
C PHE A 133 15.89 7.08 4.10
N TYR A 134 16.49 6.16 4.83
CA TYR A 134 17.82 6.31 5.39
C TYR A 134 18.55 4.97 5.48
N ASN A 135 19.88 5.00 5.74
CA ASN A 135 20.73 3.81 5.72
C ASN A 135 20.55 3.01 4.41
N GLY A 136 20.44 1.71 4.45
CA GLY A 136 20.22 0.86 3.28
C GLY A 136 18.96 1.18 2.48
N GLY A 137 17.93 1.76 3.11
CA GLY A 137 16.72 2.23 2.46
C GLY A 137 16.95 3.38 1.46
N ALA A 138 18.04 4.16 1.60
CA ALA A 138 18.33 5.27 0.70
C ALA A 138 18.47 4.84 -0.78
N ALA A 139 18.92 3.62 -1.04
CA ALA A 139 19.06 3.09 -2.39
C ALA A 139 17.72 2.91 -3.11
N LEU A 140 16.62 2.80 -2.37
CA LEU A 140 15.30 2.54 -2.93
C LEU A 140 14.69 3.74 -3.67
N THR A 141 15.17 4.94 -3.42
CA THR A 141 14.76 6.18 -4.08
C THR A 141 15.65 6.55 -5.28
N CYS A 142 16.65 5.73 -5.57
CA CYS A 142 17.63 5.98 -6.61
C CYS A 142 17.35 5.19 -7.89
N GLU A 143 17.99 5.60 -8.97
CA GLU A 143 17.95 4.92 -10.27
C GLU A 143 18.24 3.42 -10.13
N GLY A 144 17.47 2.59 -10.84
CA GLY A 144 17.58 1.13 -10.80
C GLY A 144 16.82 0.46 -9.66
N SER A 145 16.17 1.21 -8.77
CA SER A 145 15.31 0.64 -7.74
C SER A 145 14.03 0.02 -8.34
N PRO A 146 13.65 -1.20 -7.94
CA PRO A 146 12.43 -1.84 -8.42
C PRO A 146 11.14 -1.22 -7.86
N MET A 147 11.24 -0.20 -7.00
CA MET A 147 10.11 0.48 -6.35
C MET A 147 9.89 1.90 -6.86
N LEU A 148 10.72 2.40 -7.81
CA LEU A 148 10.68 3.79 -8.26
C LEU A 148 9.30 4.20 -8.79
N GLU A 149 8.67 3.36 -9.58
CA GLU A 149 7.38 3.69 -10.17
C GLU A 149 6.27 3.81 -9.10
N ASP A 150 6.27 2.92 -8.12
CA ASP A 150 5.32 2.99 -7.00
C ASP A 150 5.58 4.25 -6.14
N LEU A 151 6.85 4.59 -5.90
CA LEU A 151 7.21 5.79 -5.15
C LEU A 151 6.82 7.07 -5.89
N LYS A 152 7.01 7.14 -7.21
CA LYS A 152 6.55 8.27 -8.02
C LYS A 152 5.02 8.42 -7.99
N VAL A 153 4.28 7.30 -7.98
CA VAL A 153 2.82 7.33 -7.82
C VAL A 153 2.44 7.93 -6.48
N LEU A 154 3.10 7.54 -5.38
CA LEU A 154 2.87 8.10 -4.05
C LEU A 154 3.20 9.59 -3.99
N GLU A 155 4.33 10.00 -4.59
CA GLU A 155 4.73 11.42 -4.67
C GLU A 155 3.70 12.24 -5.46
N ALA A 156 3.24 11.75 -6.62
CA ALA A 156 2.20 12.39 -7.41
C ALA A 156 0.86 12.53 -6.67
N GLN A 157 0.59 11.66 -5.70
CA GLN A 157 -0.57 11.73 -4.80
C GLN A 157 -0.33 12.63 -3.58
N GLY A 158 0.80 13.34 -3.53
CA GLY A 158 1.13 14.31 -2.49
C GLY A 158 1.83 13.74 -1.26
N VAL A 159 2.27 12.48 -1.29
CA VAL A 159 3.11 11.91 -0.23
C VAL A 159 4.51 12.54 -0.33
N GLU A 160 5.00 13.10 0.78
CA GLU A 160 6.34 13.66 0.85
C GLU A 160 7.38 12.53 0.95
N ILE A 161 8.27 12.42 -0.02
CA ILE A 161 9.36 11.43 -0.05
C ILE A 161 10.67 12.11 0.25
N MET A 162 11.38 11.67 1.29
CA MET A 162 12.62 12.29 1.74
C MET A 162 13.71 11.24 1.96
N THR A 163 14.90 11.51 1.41
CA THR A 163 16.05 10.59 1.52
C THR A 163 17.23 11.26 2.21
N CYS A 164 17.82 10.57 3.17
CA CYS A 164 18.95 11.07 3.95
C CYS A 164 20.17 11.35 3.07
N GLY A 165 20.59 12.61 2.97
CA GLY A 165 21.74 13.03 2.16
C GLY A 165 23.06 12.41 2.63
N THR A 166 23.29 12.23 3.93
CA THR A 166 24.46 11.53 4.46
C THR A 166 24.54 10.08 3.95
N CYS A 167 23.37 9.40 3.87
CA CYS A 167 23.31 8.02 3.36
C CYS A 167 23.56 7.97 1.85
N LEU A 168 22.94 8.88 1.09
CA LEU A 168 23.21 9.00 -0.36
C LEU A 168 24.70 9.21 -0.63
N ASN A 169 25.34 10.11 0.11
CA ASN A 169 26.76 10.38 -0.04
C ASN A 169 27.62 9.16 0.33
N PHE A 170 27.31 8.50 1.44
CA PHE A 170 28.04 7.32 1.90
C PHE A 170 28.02 6.17 0.89
N TYR A 171 26.88 5.95 0.24
CA TYR A 171 26.71 4.90 -0.78
C TYR A 171 27.05 5.36 -2.21
N GLY A 172 27.50 6.61 -2.43
CA GLY A 172 27.79 7.16 -3.76
C GLY A 172 26.56 7.28 -4.67
N LEU A 173 25.42 7.57 -4.07
CA LEU A 173 24.10 7.61 -4.76
C LEU A 173 23.55 9.04 -4.92
N THR A 174 24.27 10.08 -4.55
CA THR A 174 23.77 11.47 -4.54
C THR A 174 23.22 11.89 -5.89
N GLU A 175 23.95 11.60 -6.98
CA GLU A 175 23.55 11.96 -8.36
C GLU A 175 22.49 11.00 -8.96
N LYS A 176 22.17 9.92 -8.24
CA LYS A 176 21.23 8.88 -8.71
C LYS A 176 19.84 9.00 -8.06
N LEU A 177 19.60 10.00 -7.21
CA LEU A 177 18.29 10.21 -6.64
C LEU A 177 17.27 10.45 -7.75
N ALA A 178 16.23 9.62 -7.82
CA ALA A 178 15.26 9.60 -8.92
C ALA A 178 13.82 9.91 -8.47
N VAL A 179 13.56 9.96 -7.16
CA VAL A 179 12.26 10.32 -6.57
C VAL A 179 12.45 10.97 -5.21
N GLY A 180 11.62 11.95 -4.90
CA GLY A 180 11.65 12.67 -3.64
C GLY A 180 12.75 13.73 -3.56
N SER A 181 13.07 14.12 -2.33
CA SER A 181 14.03 15.17 -2.02
C SER A 181 15.09 14.71 -1.02
N VAL A 182 16.25 15.38 -1.04
CA VAL A 182 17.32 15.14 -0.07
C VAL A 182 16.96 15.80 1.27
N THR A 183 17.17 15.07 2.36
CA THR A 183 16.98 15.58 3.71
C THR A 183 18.17 15.29 4.61
N ASN A 184 18.11 15.74 5.84
CA ASN A 184 19.14 15.53 6.87
C ASN A 184 18.54 14.87 8.14
N MET A 185 19.40 14.43 9.05
CA MET A 185 18.98 13.73 10.27
C MET A 185 18.11 14.60 11.19
N TYR A 186 18.33 15.92 11.22
CA TYR A 186 17.51 16.81 12.03
C TYR A 186 16.06 16.81 11.56
N ALA A 187 15.83 16.98 10.26
CA ALA A 187 14.50 16.93 9.67
C ALA A 187 13.84 15.54 9.80
N ILE A 188 14.63 14.47 9.69
CA ILE A 188 14.13 13.10 9.92
C ILE A 188 13.62 12.96 11.37
N VAL A 189 14.40 13.39 12.35
CA VAL A 189 14.00 13.35 13.78
C VAL A 189 12.74 14.20 14.00
N GLU A 190 12.69 15.40 13.46
CA GLU A 190 11.52 16.28 13.57
C GLU A 190 10.25 15.60 13.01
N LYS A 191 10.31 15.05 11.80
CA LYS A 191 9.18 14.33 11.18
C LYS A 191 8.74 13.12 12.02
N LEU A 192 9.69 12.35 12.56
CA LEU A 192 9.38 11.17 13.36
C LEU A 192 8.77 11.53 14.73
N THR A 193 9.26 12.59 15.38
CA THR A 193 8.78 13.00 16.71
C THR A 193 7.46 13.75 16.67
N GLN A 194 7.11 14.39 15.55
CA GLN A 194 5.85 15.08 15.34
C GLN A 194 4.76 14.22 14.72
N ALA A 195 5.09 13.02 14.26
CA ALA A 195 4.13 12.10 13.65
C ALA A 195 3.10 11.60 14.66
N GLY A 196 1.84 11.57 14.29
CA GLY A 196 0.79 10.90 15.06
C GLY A 196 0.94 9.38 15.08
N ASN A 197 1.55 8.82 14.02
CA ASN A 197 1.87 7.40 13.92
C ASN A 197 3.14 7.19 13.09
N VAL A 198 4.00 6.25 13.53
CA VAL A 198 5.22 5.87 12.78
C VAL A 198 5.16 4.39 12.43
N VAL A 199 5.26 4.09 11.13
CA VAL A 199 5.36 2.72 10.61
C VAL A 199 6.79 2.47 10.16
N LYS A 200 7.39 1.40 10.67
CA LYS A 200 8.74 0.95 10.29
C LYS A 200 8.66 -0.49 9.79
N PRO A 201 8.69 -0.70 8.46
CA PRO A 201 8.61 -2.02 7.86
C PRO A 201 9.88 -2.86 8.07
#